data_6effe102b99e294d170c0e202bb1ac8e
#
_entry.id   6effe102b99e294d170c0e202bb1ac8e
#
_cell.length_a   1.000
_cell.length_b   1.000
_cell.length_c   1.000
_cell.angle_alpha   90.00
_cell.angle_beta   90.00
_cell.angle_gamma   90.00
#
_symmetry.space_group_name_H-M   'P 1'
#
loop_
_entity.id
_entity.type
_entity.pdbx_description
1 polymer ?
#
loop_
_entity_poly.entity_id
_entity_poly.type
_entity_poly.pdbx_seq_one_letter_code
_entity_poly.pdbx_strand_id
1 'polypeptide(L)'
;MHQLLELQQQKLPSAALRATFPFLLGMPSGMRALPLEVFSLATRPLATPATLSRLSPLLPPGRRTFSSSRRTLNRSTSPSASWLPIPFVTETSGSTHHTTDLFSRLLKERIVAVYGEVDERMAATVTASLLFLEADAPEKPINLYINSPGGSVSAGLAIYDTLQYITPEITTICLGQAASMGSLLLAGGSPGKRFCLPHSSVMLHQPSGGYHGTAADIAIHAKEILRVREQLNKIYERHLTPKKDGGRKLTLTEIEGMMERDYFLSADEALELGVVDEILGSRKAVKEKTES
;
A
#
# COMPACT_ATOMS: atom_id res chain seq x y z
N MET A 1 20.20 -0.86 14.86
CA MET A 1 20.59 -2.29 14.82
C MET A 1 21.07 -2.83 16.16
N HIS A 2 21.80 -2.07 16.97
CA HIS A 2 22.24 -2.54 18.30
C HIS A 2 21.08 -2.76 19.29
N GLN A 3 20.08 -1.90 19.34
CA GLN A 3 18.94 -2.04 20.27
C GLN A 3 17.95 -3.16 19.91
N LEU A 4 17.82 -3.54 18.63
CA LEU A 4 17.02 -4.70 18.23
C LEU A 4 17.67 -6.04 18.59
N LEU A 5 18.97 -6.09 18.71
CA LEU A 5 19.72 -7.27 19.19
C LEU A 5 19.68 -7.42 20.72
N GLU A 6 19.56 -6.33 21.47
CA GLU A 6 19.47 -6.38 22.93
C GLU A 6 18.11 -6.86 23.43
N LEU A 7 17.03 -6.61 22.71
CA LEU A 7 15.68 -7.11 23.06
C LEU A 7 15.52 -8.62 22.90
N GLN A 8 16.40 -9.29 22.12
CA GLN A 8 16.39 -10.75 22.01
C GLN A 8 17.19 -11.47 23.10
N GLN A 9 17.96 -10.77 23.93
CA GLN A 9 18.80 -11.37 24.98
C GLN A 9 18.25 -11.17 26.40
N GLN A 10 17.13 -10.51 26.61
CA GLN A 10 16.50 -10.48 27.92
C GLN A 10 15.78 -11.82 28.18
N LYS A 11 16.52 -12.74 28.80
CA LYS A 11 15.98 -13.95 29.40
C LYS A 11 14.92 -13.57 30.40
N LEU A 12 13.66 -13.93 30.13
CA LEU A 12 12.57 -13.87 31.10
C LEU A 12 12.96 -14.72 32.33
N PRO A 13 12.79 -14.20 33.54
CA PRO A 13 13.05 -14.99 34.75
C PRO A 13 12.10 -16.17 34.84
N SER A 14 12.64 -17.33 35.20
CA SER A 14 11.97 -18.66 35.24
C SER A 14 10.80 -18.80 36.20
N ALA A 15 10.36 -17.71 36.84
CA ALA A 15 9.28 -17.73 37.85
C ALA A 15 7.88 -17.45 37.24
N ALA A 16 7.78 -17.00 35.98
CA ALA A 16 6.48 -16.65 35.37
C ALA A 16 5.78 -17.81 34.65
N LEU A 17 6.35 -19.01 34.64
CA LEU A 17 5.80 -20.18 33.93
C LEU A 17 4.92 -21.11 34.78
N ARG A 18 4.50 -20.72 36.00
CA ARG A 18 3.68 -21.58 36.89
C ARG A 18 2.26 -21.08 37.17
N ALA A 19 1.77 -20.03 36.54
CA ALA A 19 0.50 -19.39 36.92
C ALA A 19 -0.60 -19.33 35.87
N THR A 20 -0.57 -20.09 34.78
CA THR A 20 -1.64 -19.99 33.77
C THR A 20 -2.00 -21.30 33.08
N PHE A 21 -2.26 -22.41 33.85
CA PHE A 21 -3.06 -23.52 33.33
C PHE A 21 -3.66 -24.38 34.45
N PRO A 22 -4.86 -24.03 34.94
CA PRO A 22 -5.70 -24.99 35.62
C PRO A 22 -6.99 -25.19 34.82
N PHE A 23 -6.94 -25.87 33.67
CA PHE A 23 -8.15 -26.42 33.03
C PHE A 23 -7.79 -27.52 32.02
N LEU A 24 -7.29 -28.65 32.54
CA LEU A 24 -7.18 -29.89 31.78
C LEU A 24 -7.22 -31.09 32.72
N LEU A 25 -8.38 -31.26 33.39
CA LEU A 25 -8.75 -32.51 34.03
C LEU A 25 -10.23 -32.78 33.69
N GLY A 26 -10.44 -33.67 32.72
CA GLY A 26 -11.78 -34.17 32.39
C GLY A 26 -11.97 -34.53 30.91
N MET A 27 -11.16 -35.46 30.36
CA MET A 27 -11.58 -36.20 29.18
C MET A 27 -11.42 -37.71 29.42
N PRO A 28 -12.44 -38.52 29.08
CA PRO A 28 -12.41 -39.96 29.31
C PRO A 28 -11.48 -40.67 28.32
N SER A 29 -10.75 -41.63 28.86
CA SER A 29 -9.88 -42.58 28.17
C SER A 29 -10.65 -43.36 27.09
N GLY A 30 -10.30 -43.20 25.81
CA GLY A 30 -10.84 -44.05 24.78
C GLY A 30 -10.75 -43.50 23.35
N MET A 31 -9.63 -42.93 22.91
CA MET A 31 -9.38 -42.79 21.50
C MET A 31 -7.96 -43.23 21.11
N ARG A 32 -7.90 -44.40 20.50
CA ARG A 32 -6.68 -44.98 19.93
C ARG A 32 -6.21 -44.11 18.77
N ALA A 33 -4.94 -43.77 18.79
CA ALA A 33 -4.24 -43.14 17.67
C ALA A 33 -4.21 -44.07 16.45
N LEU A 34 -4.65 -43.55 15.31
CA LEU A 34 -4.43 -44.18 14.01
C LEU A 34 -3.10 -43.69 13.40
N PRO A 35 -2.31 -44.56 12.73
CA PRO A 35 -1.02 -44.18 12.15
C PRO A 35 -1.20 -43.37 10.87
N LEU A 36 -0.32 -42.39 10.71
CA LEU A 36 -0.12 -41.60 9.48
C LEU A 36 0.41 -42.53 8.38
N GLU A 37 -0.42 -42.87 7.40
CA GLU A 37 0.04 -43.46 6.16
C GLU A 37 0.53 -42.38 5.19
N VAL A 38 1.78 -42.52 4.77
CA VAL A 38 2.47 -41.73 3.77
C VAL A 38 1.90 -42.07 2.40
N PHE A 39 1.15 -41.17 1.77
CA PHE A 39 0.73 -41.31 0.38
C PHE A 39 1.90 -41.07 -0.57
N SER A 40 2.43 -42.18 -1.13
CA SER A 40 3.39 -42.16 -2.24
C SER A 40 2.64 -41.83 -3.53
N LEU A 41 2.99 -40.73 -4.20
CA LEU A 41 2.54 -40.40 -5.54
C LEU A 41 3.25 -41.31 -6.56
N ALA A 42 2.54 -42.32 -7.06
CA ALA A 42 2.97 -43.10 -8.22
C ALA A 42 2.74 -42.31 -9.52
N THR A 43 3.82 -41.99 -10.20
CA THR A 43 3.83 -41.46 -11.57
C THR A 43 3.38 -42.54 -12.58
N ARG A 44 2.29 -42.28 -13.33
CA ARG A 44 1.88 -43.07 -14.47
C ARG A 44 2.57 -42.58 -15.74
N PRO A 45 3.07 -43.46 -16.62
CA PRO A 45 3.66 -43.08 -17.90
C PRO A 45 2.59 -42.75 -18.96
N LEU A 46 2.88 -41.74 -19.77
CA LEU A 46 2.10 -41.35 -20.95
C LEU A 46 2.10 -42.45 -22.04
N ALA A 47 0.91 -42.84 -22.47
CA ALA A 47 0.71 -43.71 -23.61
C ALA A 47 0.83 -42.91 -24.92
N THR A 48 1.58 -43.44 -25.86
CA THR A 48 1.77 -42.96 -27.23
C THR A 48 0.49 -43.12 -28.07
N PRO A 49 0.15 -42.21 -29.00
CA PRO A 49 -0.98 -42.39 -29.90
C PRO A 49 -0.62 -43.27 -31.09
N ALA A 50 -1.45 -44.26 -31.30
CA ALA A 50 -1.40 -45.14 -32.47
C ALA A 50 -1.90 -44.41 -33.74
N THR A 51 -1.17 -44.58 -34.80
CA THR A 51 -1.48 -44.26 -36.19
C THR A 51 -2.80 -44.89 -36.66
N LEU A 52 -3.72 -44.08 -37.18
CA LEU A 52 -4.82 -44.54 -38.04
C LEU A 52 -4.79 -43.81 -39.38
N SER A 53 -4.60 -44.62 -40.39
CA SER A 53 -4.53 -44.29 -41.80
C SER A 53 -5.87 -43.90 -42.43
N ARG A 54 -5.80 -42.91 -43.32
CA ARG A 54 -6.52 -42.68 -44.56
C ARG A 54 -7.97 -43.24 -44.71
N LEU A 55 -8.87 -42.30 -44.92
CA LEU A 55 -9.95 -42.37 -45.90
C LEU A 55 -10.38 -40.91 -46.24
N SER A 56 -10.17 -40.54 -47.52
CA SER A 56 -10.67 -39.30 -48.10
C SER A 56 -12.09 -39.52 -48.62
N PRO A 57 -13.01 -38.58 -48.43
CA PRO A 57 -14.16 -38.41 -49.29
C PRO A 57 -14.05 -37.11 -50.10
N LEU A 58 -14.45 -37.24 -51.37
CA LEU A 58 -14.56 -36.27 -52.43
C LEU A 58 -15.32 -34.98 -52.00
N LEU A 59 -14.76 -33.82 -52.33
CA LEU A 59 -15.39 -32.51 -52.22
C LEU A 59 -16.20 -32.19 -53.49
N PRO A 60 -17.41 -31.56 -53.35
CA PRO A 60 -18.11 -30.91 -54.45
C PRO A 60 -17.55 -29.48 -54.68
N PRO A 61 -17.65 -28.93 -55.91
CA PRO A 61 -17.06 -27.64 -56.25
C PRO A 61 -17.95 -26.48 -55.83
N GLY A 62 -17.33 -25.43 -55.31
CA GLY A 62 -17.83 -24.08 -55.35
C GLY A 62 -18.42 -23.48 -54.08
N ARG A 63 -17.57 -23.08 -53.11
CA ARG A 63 -17.86 -21.94 -52.30
C ARG A 63 -16.58 -21.11 -52.07
N ARG A 64 -16.64 -19.85 -52.48
CA ARG A 64 -15.59 -18.86 -52.16
C ARG A 64 -15.51 -18.71 -50.68
N THR A 65 -14.48 -19.19 -50.04
CA THR A 65 -14.17 -18.94 -48.64
C THR A 65 -13.53 -17.57 -48.53
N PHE A 66 -14.22 -16.64 -47.88
CA PHE A 66 -13.62 -15.43 -47.38
C PHE A 66 -12.58 -15.83 -46.33
N SER A 67 -11.30 -15.73 -46.66
CA SER A 67 -10.21 -15.82 -45.70
C SER A 67 -10.21 -14.54 -44.86
N SER A 68 -10.86 -14.58 -43.72
CA SER A 68 -10.62 -13.57 -42.69
C SER A 68 -9.25 -13.88 -42.08
N SER A 69 -8.23 -13.21 -42.60
CA SER A 69 -6.92 -13.16 -41.96
C SER A 69 -7.09 -12.52 -40.56
N ARG A 70 -7.30 -13.34 -39.56
CA ARG A 70 -7.13 -12.90 -38.15
C ARG A 70 -5.66 -12.57 -38.02
N ARG A 71 -5.30 -11.30 -38.23
CA ARG A 71 -4.09 -10.77 -37.65
C ARG A 71 -4.21 -10.94 -36.15
N THR A 72 -3.60 -11.98 -35.64
CA THR A 72 -3.22 -12.03 -34.23
C THR A 72 -2.29 -10.86 -34.03
N LEU A 73 -2.85 -9.76 -33.53
CA LEU A 73 -2.04 -8.72 -32.92
C LEU A 73 -1.32 -9.40 -31.76
N ASN A 74 -0.09 -9.82 -32.06
CA ASN A 74 0.86 -10.19 -31.03
C ASN A 74 1.13 -8.90 -30.25
N ARG A 75 0.30 -8.67 -29.22
CA ARG A 75 0.51 -7.62 -28.25
C ARG A 75 1.70 -8.07 -27.43
N SER A 76 2.88 -7.81 -27.97
CA SER A 76 4.09 -7.84 -27.17
C SER A 76 3.86 -6.84 -26.04
N THR A 77 3.44 -7.31 -24.90
CA THR A 77 3.53 -6.58 -23.65
C THR A 77 5.01 -6.48 -23.32
N SER A 78 5.69 -5.61 -24.04
CA SER A 78 6.92 -5.06 -23.51
C SER A 78 6.52 -4.32 -22.24
N PRO A 79 7.01 -4.67 -21.08
CA PRO A 79 6.89 -3.78 -19.93
C PRO A 79 7.70 -2.54 -20.32
N SER A 80 7.02 -1.52 -20.82
CA SER A 80 7.59 -0.19 -20.87
C SER A 80 7.67 0.32 -19.44
N ALA A 81 8.57 -0.26 -18.66
CA ALA A 81 9.09 0.42 -17.51
C ALA A 81 9.91 1.59 -18.09
N SER A 82 9.22 2.71 -18.33
CA SER A 82 9.89 3.99 -18.54
C SER A 82 10.52 4.40 -17.21
N TRP A 83 11.62 3.74 -16.87
CA TRP A 83 12.46 4.18 -15.78
C TRP A 83 13.06 5.52 -16.20
N LEU A 84 12.51 6.60 -15.69
CA LEU A 84 13.25 7.86 -15.74
C LEU A 84 14.59 7.60 -15.06
N PRO A 85 15.72 7.92 -15.73
CA PRO A 85 17.01 7.72 -15.10
C PRO A 85 17.05 8.56 -13.82
N ILE A 86 17.32 7.89 -12.68
CA ILE A 86 17.47 8.59 -11.41
C ILE A 86 18.76 9.41 -11.51
N PRO A 87 18.72 10.74 -11.41
CA PRO A 87 19.92 11.56 -11.51
C PRO A 87 20.81 11.35 -10.29
N PHE A 88 22.12 11.38 -10.52
CA PHE A 88 23.11 11.39 -9.47
C PHE A 88 23.54 12.82 -9.17
N VAL A 89 23.76 13.11 -7.90
CA VAL A 89 24.29 14.40 -7.43
C VAL A 89 25.62 14.18 -6.74
N THR A 90 26.58 15.07 -7.03
CA THR A 90 27.90 15.04 -6.41
C THR A 90 28.02 16.22 -5.45
N GLU A 91 28.25 15.93 -4.19
CA GLU A 91 28.54 16.94 -3.17
C GLU A 91 30.04 16.97 -2.93
N THR A 92 30.58 18.19 -2.87
CA THR A 92 32.01 18.41 -2.58
C THR A 92 32.13 18.96 -1.16
N SER A 93 32.83 18.24 -0.31
CA SER A 93 33.18 18.70 1.04
C SER A 93 34.69 18.72 1.19
N GLY A 94 35.29 19.93 1.11
CA GLY A 94 36.72 20.09 1.03
C GLY A 94 37.31 19.41 -0.21
N SER A 95 38.21 18.45 -0.02
CA SER A 95 38.83 17.67 -1.11
C SER A 95 38.08 16.36 -1.44
N THR A 96 37.01 16.06 -0.74
CA THR A 96 36.27 14.81 -0.90
C THR A 96 35.02 15.03 -1.75
N HIS A 97 34.85 14.19 -2.79
CA HIS A 97 33.67 14.14 -3.63
C HIS A 97 32.80 12.95 -3.25
N HIS A 98 31.54 13.18 -2.91
CA HIS A 98 30.59 12.13 -2.59
C HIS A 98 29.44 12.15 -3.58
N THR A 99 29.31 11.07 -4.37
CA THR A 99 28.25 10.94 -5.36
C THR A 99 27.17 9.99 -4.83
N THR A 100 25.92 10.45 -4.86
CA THR A 100 24.74 9.68 -4.43
C THR A 100 23.60 9.91 -5.40
N ASP A 101 22.63 8.99 -5.46
CA ASP A 101 21.41 9.23 -6.21
C ASP A 101 20.52 10.29 -5.51
N LEU A 102 19.63 10.90 -6.30
CA LEU A 102 18.81 12.01 -5.82
C LEU A 102 17.87 11.62 -4.67
N PHE A 103 17.27 10.41 -4.70
CA PHE A 103 16.37 9.97 -3.63
C PHE A 103 17.11 9.67 -2.34
N SER A 104 18.28 9.04 -2.42
CA SER A 104 19.16 8.85 -1.27
C SER A 104 19.64 10.20 -0.70
N ARG A 105 19.83 11.21 -1.56
CA ARG A 105 20.17 12.56 -1.09
C ARG A 105 19.00 13.23 -0.38
N LEU A 106 17.76 13.08 -0.90
CA LEU A 106 16.56 13.56 -0.23
C LEU A 106 16.33 12.86 1.12
N LEU A 107 16.61 11.55 1.20
CA LEU A 107 16.49 10.79 2.44
C LEU A 107 17.39 11.34 3.55
N LYS A 108 18.59 11.84 3.23
CA LYS A 108 19.46 12.54 4.20
C LYS A 108 18.80 13.80 4.77
N GLU A 109 17.93 14.46 4.01
CA GLU A 109 17.11 15.59 4.47
C GLU A 109 15.80 15.13 5.12
N ARG A 110 15.69 13.84 5.44
CA ARG A 110 14.51 13.21 6.04
C ARG A 110 13.25 13.35 5.19
N ILE A 111 13.43 13.34 3.86
CA ILE A 111 12.37 13.38 2.86
C ILE A 111 12.21 11.99 2.28
N VAL A 112 11.02 11.42 2.43
CA VAL A 112 10.61 10.12 1.87
C VAL A 112 9.58 10.38 0.77
N ALA A 113 9.79 9.81 -0.42
CA ALA A 113 8.91 9.99 -1.57
C ALA A 113 7.98 8.80 -1.77
N VAL A 114 6.66 9.07 -1.85
CA VAL A 114 5.62 8.12 -2.27
C VAL A 114 5.14 8.55 -3.65
N TYR A 115 5.87 8.13 -4.69
CA TYR A 115 5.59 8.51 -6.08
C TYR A 115 5.18 7.29 -6.91
N GLY A 116 4.03 7.41 -7.58
CA GLY A 116 3.44 6.33 -8.37
C GLY A 116 2.55 5.38 -7.56
N GLU A 117 2.36 4.18 -8.08
CA GLU A 117 1.46 3.19 -7.48
C GLU A 117 2.00 2.66 -6.13
N VAL A 118 1.10 2.53 -5.16
CA VAL A 118 1.40 1.93 -3.84
C VAL A 118 1.36 0.42 -3.99
N ASP A 119 2.49 -0.18 -4.27
CA ASP A 119 2.70 -1.63 -4.35
C ASP A 119 3.56 -2.15 -3.18
N GLU A 120 3.81 -3.46 -3.13
CA GLU A 120 4.60 -4.10 -2.08
C GLU A 120 6.06 -3.59 -2.06
N ARG A 121 6.63 -3.21 -3.20
CA ARG A 121 7.99 -2.67 -3.28
C ARG A 121 8.06 -1.26 -2.73
N MET A 122 7.08 -0.43 -3.08
CA MET A 122 6.92 0.91 -2.51
C MET A 122 6.77 0.81 -0.99
N ALA A 123 5.89 -0.06 -0.50
CA ALA A 123 5.67 -0.26 0.93
C ALA A 123 6.94 -0.69 1.65
N ALA A 124 7.68 -1.67 1.12
CA ALA A 124 8.94 -2.10 1.71
C ALA A 124 9.99 -0.98 1.77
N THR A 125 10.12 -0.20 0.68
CA THR A 125 11.08 0.91 0.61
C THR A 125 10.73 2.03 1.58
N VAL A 126 9.47 2.46 1.61
CA VAL A 126 9.00 3.54 2.48
C VAL A 126 9.10 3.13 3.95
N THR A 127 8.62 1.93 4.30
CA THR A 127 8.70 1.40 5.67
C THR A 127 10.16 1.32 6.16
N ALA A 128 11.06 0.77 5.34
CA ALA A 128 12.48 0.70 5.68
C ALA A 128 13.09 2.09 5.87
N SER A 129 12.73 3.06 5.01
CA SER A 129 13.19 4.45 5.13
C SER A 129 12.71 5.12 6.42
N LEU A 130 11.43 4.90 6.78
CA LEU A 130 10.85 5.45 8.02
C LEU A 130 11.55 4.90 9.27
N LEU A 131 11.73 3.58 9.34
CA LEU A 131 12.42 2.92 10.46
C LEU A 131 13.90 3.32 10.54
N PHE A 132 14.57 3.50 9.40
CA PHE A 132 15.94 3.99 9.35
C PHE A 132 16.05 5.41 9.91
N LEU A 133 15.13 6.32 9.49
CA LEU A 133 15.13 7.71 9.94
C LEU A 133 14.76 7.83 11.42
N GLU A 134 13.87 6.99 11.93
CA GLU A 134 13.59 6.92 13.38
C GLU A 134 14.83 6.50 14.16
N ALA A 135 15.53 5.45 13.72
CA ALA A 135 16.76 4.97 14.38
C ALA A 135 17.90 6.00 14.34
N ASP A 136 17.96 6.83 13.28
CA ASP A 136 18.97 7.87 13.13
C ASP A 136 18.74 9.07 14.07
N ALA A 137 17.51 9.59 14.10
CA ALA A 137 17.15 10.74 14.94
C ALA A 137 15.63 10.77 15.26
N PRO A 138 15.19 10.11 16.33
CA PRO A 138 13.77 9.94 16.65
C PRO A 138 13.04 11.25 16.99
N GLU A 139 13.78 12.29 17.38
CA GLU A 139 13.24 13.61 17.72
C GLU A 139 13.01 14.51 16.52
N LYS A 140 13.56 14.18 15.35
CA LYS A 140 13.45 15.01 14.15
C LYS A 140 12.26 14.58 13.28
N PRO A 141 11.48 15.53 12.74
CA PRO A 141 10.35 15.20 11.90
C PRO A 141 10.78 14.55 10.58
N ILE A 142 9.87 13.77 10.00
CA ILE A 142 10.03 13.14 8.66
C ILE A 142 9.00 13.79 7.74
N ASN A 143 9.44 14.11 6.50
CA ASN A 143 8.58 14.67 5.46
C ASN A 143 8.23 13.59 4.44
N LEU A 144 6.94 13.26 4.31
CA LEU A 144 6.43 12.32 3.32
C LEU A 144 5.84 13.09 2.13
N TYR A 145 6.50 13.05 0.99
CA TYR A 145 6.05 13.70 -0.25
C TYR A 145 5.25 12.71 -1.07
N ILE A 146 4.01 13.07 -1.41
CA ILE A 146 3.03 12.17 -2.03
C ILE A 146 2.64 12.67 -3.41
N ASN A 147 2.81 11.81 -4.42
CA ASN A 147 2.25 11.96 -5.76
C ASN A 147 1.85 10.56 -6.27
N SER A 148 0.68 10.10 -5.85
CA SER A 148 0.27 8.70 -6.01
C SER A 148 -1.19 8.57 -6.42
N PRO A 149 -1.51 7.68 -7.38
CA PRO A 149 -2.88 7.30 -7.70
C PRO A 149 -3.48 6.33 -6.65
N GLY A 150 -2.73 5.90 -5.64
CA GLY A 150 -3.08 4.82 -4.73
C GLY A 150 -2.54 3.48 -5.18
N GLY A 151 -3.19 2.39 -4.81
CA GLY A 151 -2.77 1.02 -5.15
C GLY A 151 -3.23 -0.01 -4.14
N SER A 152 -2.38 -0.98 -3.83
CA SER A 152 -2.67 -2.09 -2.91
C SER A 152 -3.02 -1.59 -1.51
N VAL A 153 -4.16 -2.06 -1.00
CA VAL A 153 -4.63 -1.70 0.35
C VAL A 153 -3.69 -2.24 1.42
N SER A 154 -3.22 -3.49 1.29
CA SER A 154 -2.29 -4.10 2.24
C SER A 154 -0.95 -3.34 2.29
N ALA A 155 -0.40 -3.00 1.13
CA ALA A 155 0.82 -2.20 1.02
C ALA A 155 0.64 -0.80 1.65
N GLY A 156 -0.48 -0.13 1.36
CA GLY A 156 -0.79 1.17 1.93
C GLY A 156 -1.00 1.15 3.45
N LEU A 157 -1.69 0.12 3.97
CA LEU A 157 -1.86 -0.04 5.42
C LEU A 157 -0.54 -0.34 6.12
N ALA A 158 0.38 -1.09 5.50
CA ALA A 158 1.72 -1.31 6.06
C ALA A 158 2.49 0.01 6.22
N ILE A 159 2.41 0.91 5.22
CA ILE A 159 2.99 2.25 5.34
C ILE A 159 2.28 3.04 6.43
N TYR A 160 0.94 3.10 6.39
CA TYR A 160 0.12 3.85 7.35
C TYR A 160 0.40 3.44 8.79
N ASP A 161 0.37 2.15 9.08
CA ASP A 161 0.63 1.65 10.44
C ASP A 161 2.07 1.99 10.88
N THR A 162 3.05 1.98 9.97
CA THR A 162 4.41 2.41 10.27
C THR A 162 4.46 3.90 10.59
N LEU A 163 3.75 4.78 9.84
CA LEU A 163 3.65 6.20 10.15
C LEU A 163 3.08 6.47 11.55
N GLN A 164 2.10 5.63 11.99
CA GLN A 164 1.50 5.76 13.31
C GLN A 164 2.35 5.12 14.43
N TYR A 165 3.21 4.17 14.08
CA TYR A 165 4.02 3.40 15.05
C TYR A 165 5.28 4.15 15.47
N ILE A 166 5.94 4.85 14.55
CA ILE A 166 7.23 5.53 14.79
C ILE A 166 7.07 6.79 15.64
N THR A 167 8.12 7.14 16.37
CA THR A 167 8.16 8.30 17.28
C THR A 167 8.21 9.67 16.57
N PRO A 168 8.93 9.85 15.44
CA PRO A 168 9.03 11.13 14.75
C PRO A 168 7.68 11.66 14.29
N GLU A 169 7.47 12.98 14.38
CA GLU A 169 6.32 13.61 13.74
C GLU A 169 6.38 13.50 12.22
N ILE A 170 5.26 13.15 11.61
CA ILE A 170 5.15 12.96 10.17
C ILE A 170 4.48 14.17 9.52
N THR A 171 5.23 14.87 8.69
CA THR A 171 4.69 15.89 7.80
C THR A 171 4.34 15.25 6.46
N THR A 172 3.09 15.34 6.01
CA THR A 172 2.66 14.86 4.69
C THR A 172 2.39 16.01 3.74
N ILE A 173 2.86 15.88 2.49
CA ILE A 173 2.73 16.95 1.48
C ILE A 173 2.29 16.34 0.15
N CYS A 174 1.12 16.71 -0.33
CA CYS A 174 0.65 16.30 -1.66
C CYS A 174 1.26 17.19 -2.75
N LEU A 175 1.97 16.54 -3.70
CA LEU A 175 2.58 17.17 -4.88
C LEU A 175 1.92 16.61 -6.15
N GLY A 176 0.87 17.24 -6.64
CA GLY A 176 0.12 16.80 -7.81
C GLY A 176 -1.13 16.01 -7.43
N GLN A 177 -1.02 14.74 -7.06
CA GLN A 177 -2.20 13.97 -6.65
C GLN A 177 -1.97 13.07 -5.43
N ALA A 178 -3.02 12.90 -4.65
CA ALA A 178 -3.11 11.88 -3.61
C ALA A 178 -4.47 11.20 -3.72
N ALA A 179 -4.53 10.06 -4.41
CA ALA A 179 -5.78 9.36 -4.65
C ALA A 179 -5.83 7.99 -3.93
N SER A 180 -7.04 7.57 -3.52
CA SER A 180 -7.27 6.26 -2.90
C SER A 180 -6.33 6.04 -1.70
N MET A 181 -5.50 4.99 -1.71
CA MET A 181 -4.50 4.77 -0.64
C MET A 181 -3.54 5.96 -0.46
N GLY A 182 -3.25 6.73 -1.53
CA GLY A 182 -2.44 7.95 -1.44
C GLY A 182 -3.10 9.04 -0.58
N SER A 183 -4.42 9.20 -0.66
CA SER A 183 -5.16 10.16 0.18
C SER A 183 -5.23 9.72 1.64
N LEU A 184 -5.27 8.42 1.91
CA LEU A 184 -5.21 7.88 3.26
C LEU A 184 -3.83 8.15 3.91
N LEU A 185 -2.75 7.97 3.15
CA LEU A 185 -1.40 8.30 3.62
C LEU A 185 -1.23 9.80 3.86
N LEU A 186 -1.83 10.65 3.01
CA LEU A 186 -1.84 12.10 3.19
C LEU A 186 -2.55 12.50 4.48
N ALA A 187 -3.76 11.96 4.71
CA ALA A 187 -4.54 12.21 5.91
C ALA A 187 -3.86 11.65 7.17
N GLY A 188 -3.05 10.59 7.04
CA GLY A 188 -2.33 9.91 8.13
C GLY A 188 -1.16 10.68 8.72
N GLY A 189 -0.82 11.87 8.22
CA GLY A 189 0.19 12.76 8.80
C GLY A 189 -0.19 13.26 10.19
N SER A 190 0.79 13.81 10.91
CA SER A 190 0.58 14.40 12.23
C SER A 190 -0.39 15.58 12.14
N PRO A 191 -1.30 15.75 13.11
CA PRO A 191 -2.24 16.87 13.13
C PRO A 191 -1.53 18.22 13.00
N GLY A 192 -2.02 19.10 12.11
CA GLY A 192 -1.41 20.39 11.79
C GLY A 192 -0.22 20.33 10.84
N LYS A 193 0.16 19.13 10.37
CA LYS A 193 1.32 18.92 9.49
C LYS A 193 0.97 18.20 8.18
N ARG A 194 -0.27 18.31 7.73
CA ARG A 194 -0.75 17.74 6.46
C ARG A 194 -0.96 18.87 5.47
N PHE A 195 -0.24 18.82 4.37
CA PHE A 195 -0.18 19.91 3.40
C PHE A 195 -0.51 19.46 1.99
N CYS A 196 -0.92 20.39 1.15
CA CYS A 196 -0.96 20.20 -0.30
C CYS A 196 -0.51 21.46 -1.04
N LEU A 197 -0.12 21.31 -2.31
CA LEU A 197 0.11 22.45 -3.19
C LEU A 197 -1.21 22.95 -3.79
N PRO A 198 -1.29 24.21 -4.27
CA PRO A 198 -2.55 24.84 -4.71
C PRO A 198 -3.30 24.12 -5.83
N HIS A 199 -2.58 23.38 -6.68
CA HIS A 199 -3.17 22.64 -7.81
C HIS A 199 -3.18 21.13 -7.57
N SER A 200 -3.01 20.70 -6.34
CA SER A 200 -3.11 19.28 -5.98
C SER A 200 -4.55 18.79 -6.07
N SER A 201 -4.71 17.53 -6.45
CA SER A 201 -5.98 16.82 -6.44
C SER A 201 -5.94 15.71 -5.39
N VAL A 202 -7.00 15.58 -4.62
CA VAL A 202 -7.18 14.49 -3.66
C VAL A 202 -8.41 13.68 -4.07
N MET A 203 -8.36 12.35 -3.94
CA MET A 203 -9.52 11.51 -4.25
C MET A 203 -9.69 10.42 -3.21
N LEU A 204 -10.91 10.31 -2.69
CA LEU A 204 -11.32 9.28 -1.76
C LEU A 204 -12.33 8.35 -2.42
N HIS A 205 -12.26 7.08 -2.13
CA HIS A 205 -13.27 6.10 -2.51
C HIS A 205 -13.14 4.81 -1.67
N GLN A 206 -14.18 3.98 -1.73
CA GLN A 206 -14.15 2.66 -1.09
C GLN A 206 -13.15 1.71 -1.77
N PRO A 207 -12.62 0.69 -1.05
CA PRO A 207 -11.77 -0.31 -1.68
C PRO A 207 -12.53 -1.07 -2.76
N SER A 208 -11.87 -1.31 -3.89
CA SER A 208 -12.38 -2.16 -4.97
C SER A 208 -11.64 -3.49 -4.97
N GLY A 209 -12.35 -4.56 -5.30
CA GLY A 209 -11.76 -5.89 -5.41
C GLY A 209 -12.71 -6.85 -6.09
N GLY A 210 -12.19 -8.00 -6.52
CA GLY A 210 -12.95 -9.08 -7.11
C GLY A 210 -12.34 -10.43 -6.77
N TYR A 211 -13.17 -11.46 -6.74
CA TYR A 211 -12.73 -12.84 -6.49
C TYR A 211 -13.53 -13.82 -7.36
N HIS A 212 -12.85 -14.83 -7.86
CA HIS A 212 -13.43 -15.93 -8.62
C HIS A 212 -13.15 -17.24 -7.88
N GLY A 213 -14.19 -18.03 -7.61
CA GLY A 213 -14.03 -19.28 -6.89
C GLY A 213 -15.37 -19.96 -6.61
N THR A 214 -15.41 -20.85 -5.65
CA THR A 214 -16.66 -21.47 -5.17
C THR A 214 -17.55 -20.44 -4.48
N ALA A 215 -18.86 -20.71 -4.40
CA ALA A 215 -19.80 -19.80 -3.74
C ALA A 215 -19.38 -19.51 -2.27
N ALA A 216 -18.86 -20.50 -1.57
CA ALA A 216 -18.36 -20.37 -0.20
C ALA A 216 -17.15 -19.41 -0.14
N ASP A 217 -16.19 -19.58 -1.03
CA ASP A 217 -14.99 -18.73 -1.09
C ASP A 217 -15.36 -17.28 -1.46
N ILE A 218 -16.27 -17.09 -2.43
CA ILE A 218 -16.78 -15.76 -2.80
C ILE A 218 -17.39 -15.06 -1.58
N ALA A 219 -18.20 -15.78 -0.77
CA ALA A 219 -18.81 -15.22 0.43
C ALA A 219 -17.76 -14.83 1.49
N ILE A 220 -16.70 -15.62 1.67
CA ILE A 220 -15.59 -15.31 2.58
C ILE A 220 -14.87 -14.04 2.13
N HIS A 221 -14.50 -13.95 0.84
CA HIS A 221 -13.80 -12.77 0.31
C HIS A 221 -14.68 -11.52 0.33
N ALA A 222 -15.98 -11.63 0.04
CA ALA A 222 -16.90 -10.50 0.15
C ALA A 222 -16.96 -9.95 1.58
N LYS A 223 -17.03 -10.84 2.59
CA LYS A 223 -16.99 -10.44 4.01
C LYS A 223 -15.68 -9.72 4.36
N GLU A 224 -14.55 -10.21 3.85
CA GLU A 224 -13.25 -9.60 4.09
C GLU A 224 -13.15 -8.20 3.45
N ILE A 225 -13.64 -8.02 2.21
CA ILE A 225 -13.68 -6.70 1.56
C ILE A 225 -14.52 -5.71 2.38
N LEU A 226 -15.67 -6.12 2.91
CA LEU A 226 -16.50 -5.28 3.79
C LEU A 226 -15.78 -4.92 5.09
N ARG A 227 -15.06 -5.87 5.70
CA ARG A 227 -14.24 -5.62 6.89
C ARG A 227 -13.15 -4.58 6.63
N VAL A 228 -12.45 -4.71 5.49
CA VAL A 228 -11.41 -3.75 5.06
C VAL A 228 -12.02 -2.37 4.81
N ARG A 229 -13.17 -2.29 4.12
CA ARG A 229 -13.90 -1.02 3.91
C ARG A 229 -14.18 -0.31 5.24
N GLU A 230 -14.73 -1.03 6.22
CA GLU A 230 -15.01 -0.47 7.55
C GLU A 230 -13.73 0.03 8.25
N GLN A 231 -12.64 -0.72 8.13
CA GLN A 231 -11.33 -0.33 8.68
C GLN A 231 -10.82 0.99 8.07
N LEU A 232 -10.87 1.14 6.74
CA LEU A 232 -10.46 2.36 6.05
C LEU A 232 -11.34 3.55 6.45
N ASN A 233 -12.66 3.36 6.54
CA ASN A 233 -13.59 4.41 6.97
C ASN A 233 -13.27 4.90 8.38
N LYS A 234 -12.94 4.00 9.32
CA LYS A 234 -12.50 4.36 10.69
C LYS A 234 -11.15 5.10 10.72
N ILE A 235 -10.26 4.83 9.78
CA ILE A 235 -9.02 5.59 9.65
C ILE A 235 -9.33 7.03 9.22
N TYR A 236 -10.18 7.22 8.20
CA TYR A 236 -10.60 8.56 7.81
C TYR A 236 -11.37 9.29 8.92
N GLU A 237 -12.29 8.61 9.64
CA GLU A 237 -12.97 9.19 10.81
C GLU A 237 -11.99 9.73 11.86
N ARG A 238 -10.87 9.05 12.07
CA ARG A 238 -9.82 9.47 13.00
C ARG A 238 -9.12 10.74 12.54
N HIS A 239 -8.82 10.85 11.25
CA HIS A 239 -7.91 11.87 10.71
C HIS A 239 -8.61 13.07 10.10
N LEU A 240 -9.84 12.93 9.58
CA LEU A 240 -10.55 14.05 8.99
C LEU A 240 -10.95 15.06 10.07
N THR A 241 -10.55 16.31 9.87
CA THR A 241 -10.82 17.42 10.80
C THR A 241 -11.47 18.58 10.03
N PRO A 242 -12.77 18.47 9.65
CA PRO A 242 -13.45 19.48 8.84
C PRO A 242 -13.36 20.87 9.47
N LYS A 243 -13.08 21.89 8.66
CA LYS A 243 -13.07 23.30 9.10
C LYS A 243 -14.44 23.94 9.02
N LYS A 244 -15.34 23.37 8.18
CA LYS A 244 -16.76 23.76 8.14
C LYS A 244 -17.47 23.30 9.43
N ASP A 245 -18.59 23.92 9.74
CA ASP A 245 -19.44 23.60 10.89
C ASP A 245 -18.76 23.64 12.27
N GLY A 246 -17.82 24.57 12.45
CA GLY A 246 -17.15 24.75 13.74
C GLY A 246 -16.20 23.60 14.11
N GLY A 247 -15.71 22.83 13.14
CA GLY A 247 -14.78 21.72 13.36
C GLY A 247 -15.45 20.45 13.90
N ARG A 248 -16.75 20.27 13.66
CA ARG A 248 -17.45 19.03 14.01
C ARG A 248 -16.85 17.84 13.26
N LYS A 249 -16.46 16.80 13.99
CA LYS A 249 -16.01 15.55 13.38
C LYS A 249 -17.13 14.93 12.55
N LEU A 250 -16.75 14.36 11.40
CA LEU A 250 -17.64 13.56 10.58
C LEU A 250 -18.00 12.25 11.26
N THR A 251 -19.24 11.82 11.13
CA THR A 251 -19.67 10.50 11.56
C THR A 251 -19.22 9.45 10.56
N LEU A 252 -19.10 8.18 11.00
CA LEU A 252 -18.76 7.07 10.13
C LEU A 252 -19.72 6.97 8.93
N THR A 253 -21.03 7.21 9.12
CA THR A 253 -22.05 7.17 8.06
C THR A 253 -21.82 8.27 7.00
N GLU A 254 -21.41 9.48 7.41
CA GLU A 254 -21.09 10.57 6.48
C GLU A 254 -19.84 10.21 5.64
N ILE A 255 -18.83 9.61 6.27
CA ILE A 255 -17.64 9.13 5.58
C ILE A 255 -17.97 7.99 4.61
N GLU A 256 -18.78 7.02 5.01
CA GLU A 256 -19.27 5.96 4.14
C GLU A 256 -19.98 6.50 2.91
N GLY A 257 -20.84 7.50 3.09
CA GLY A 257 -21.54 8.16 1.99
C GLY A 257 -20.59 8.86 1.01
N MET A 258 -19.56 9.55 1.51
CA MET A 258 -18.53 10.20 0.67
C MET A 258 -17.69 9.18 -0.10
N MET A 259 -17.36 8.05 0.53
CA MET A 259 -16.50 7.01 -0.07
C MET A 259 -17.27 6.03 -0.97
N GLU A 260 -18.60 6.16 -1.11
CA GLU A 260 -19.43 5.26 -1.93
C GLU A 260 -19.01 5.27 -3.41
N ARG A 261 -18.56 6.41 -3.92
CA ARG A 261 -18.08 6.65 -5.29
C ARG A 261 -16.80 7.47 -5.24
N ASP A 262 -16.13 7.59 -6.39
CA ASP A 262 -14.96 8.44 -6.52
C ASP A 262 -15.31 9.88 -6.15
N TYR A 263 -14.72 10.35 -5.06
CA TYR A 263 -14.93 11.67 -4.51
C TYR A 263 -13.65 12.51 -4.68
N PHE A 264 -13.64 13.32 -5.74
CA PHE A 264 -12.52 14.19 -6.08
C PHE A 264 -12.64 15.53 -5.32
N LEU A 265 -11.49 15.98 -4.84
CA LEU A 265 -11.33 17.22 -4.08
C LEU A 265 -10.20 18.04 -4.70
N SER A 266 -10.45 19.32 -4.92
CA SER A 266 -9.42 20.33 -5.08
C SER A 266 -8.65 20.56 -3.78
N ALA A 267 -7.56 21.34 -3.84
CA ALA A 267 -6.81 21.71 -2.64
C ALA A 267 -7.68 22.41 -1.59
N ASP A 268 -8.56 23.33 -2.03
CA ASP A 268 -9.45 24.07 -1.13
C ASP A 268 -10.50 23.15 -0.49
N GLU A 269 -11.12 22.26 -1.26
CA GLU A 269 -12.07 21.29 -0.75
C GLU A 269 -11.42 20.28 0.22
N ALA A 270 -10.19 19.85 -0.07
CA ALA A 270 -9.40 18.98 0.82
C ALA A 270 -9.07 19.67 2.15
N LEU A 271 -8.80 20.98 2.11
CA LEU A 271 -8.61 21.82 3.30
C LEU A 271 -9.92 21.96 4.10
N GLU A 272 -11.04 22.22 3.43
CA GLU A 272 -12.35 22.36 4.06
C GLU A 272 -12.82 21.07 4.73
N LEU A 273 -12.60 19.93 4.07
CA LEU A 273 -12.92 18.60 4.60
C LEU A 273 -11.95 18.16 5.71
N GLY A 274 -10.80 18.82 5.81
CA GLY A 274 -9.78 18.50 6.81
C GLY A 274 -8.94 17.26 6.49
N VAL A 275 -8.83 16.91 5.21
CA VAL A 275 -7.82 15.94 4.74
C VAL A 275 -6.42 16.51 4.90
N VAL A 276 -6.30 17.84 4.67
CA VAL A 276 -5.07 18.62 4.89
C VAL A 276 -5.33 19.78 5.85
N ASP A 277 -4.27 20.27 6.46
CA ASP A 277 -4.32 21.35 7.43
C ASP A 277 -4.05 22.73 6.81
N GLU A 278 -3.27 22.76 5.71
CA GLU A 278 -2.87 24.01 5.04
C GLU A 278 -2.53 23.76 3.56
N ILE A 279 -2.76 24.80 2.73
CA ILE A 279 -2.32 24.83 1.34
C ILE A 279 -1.04 25.66 1.27
N LEU A 280 0.07 25.02 0.85
CA LEU A 280 1.37 25.67 0.78
C LEU A 280 1.47 26.54 -0.49
N GLY A 281 1.47 27.85 -0.31
CA GLY A 281 1.73 28.81 -1.36
C GLY A 281 3.23 28.92 -1.73
N SER A 282 3.61 30.04 -2.33
CA SER A 282 5.01 30.30 -2.66
C SER A 282 5.87 30.43 -1.42
N ARG A 283 7.03 29.76 -1.39
CA ARG A 283 8.03 29.92 -0.32
C ARG A 283 8.52 31.36 -0.15
N LYS A 284 8.43 32.18 -1.20
CA LYS A 284 8.77 33.61 -1.16
C LYS A 284 7.76 34.39 -0.29
N ALA A 285 6.46 34.11 -0.45
CA ALA A 285 5.42 34.77 0.32
C ALA A 285 5.46 34.43 1.82
N VAL A 286 5.99 33.26 2.19
CA VAL A 286 6.15 32.85 3.60
C VAL A 286 7.28 33.65 4.27
N LYS A 287 8.40 33.91 3.58
CA LYS A 287 9.51 34.73 4.12
C LYS A 287 9.09 36.15 4.37
N GLU A 288 8.31 36.76 3.50
CA GLU A 288 7.81 38.15 3.68
C GLU A 288 6.88 38.29 4.89
N LYS A 289 6.12 37.25 5.24
CA LYS A 289 5.26 37.23 6.45
C LYS A 289 6.02 37.03 7.77
N THR A 290 7.23 36.48 7.70
CA THR A 290 8.03 36.22 8.94
C THR A 290 8.97 37.38 9.23
N GLU A 291 9.22 38.26 8.27
CA GLU A 291 10.09 39.45 8.43
C GLU A 291 9.29 40.75 8.67
N SER A 292 7.97 40.69 8.63
CA SER A 292 7.04 41.78 8.97
C SER A 292 6.45 41.62 10.38
#